data_ea96224237097abaaf563677e0f37403
#
_entry.id   ea96224237097abaaf563677e0f37403
#
_cell.length_a   1.000
_cell.length_b   1.000
_cell.length_c   1.000
_cell.angle_alpha   90.00
_cell.angle_beta   90.00
_cell.angle_gamma   90.00
#
_symmetry.space_group_name_H-M   'P 1'
#
loop_
_entity.id
_entity.type
_entity.pdbx_description
1 polymer ?
#
loop_
_entity_poly.entity_id
_entity_poly.type
_entity_poly.pdbx_seq_one_letter_code
_entity_poly.pdbx_strand_id
1 'polypeptide(L)'
;NLRRIRSISTKNTKENFPINTSEVTFSDIELDRYSRHVIMREIGGSGQKKLKSTSILVVGAGGLGSPVLQYLSAAGIGKIGIIDDDVVDQSNLQRQIIHNDNSIGVPKVFSAQKAIKEQNPHVVVKPYNRRLNKDIANELLSEYDIIIEGSDNFETRYLVNEVAQSLSKVVLSGALSQWEGQIMVFDHALNSPCYECVFPEKPADDLAPTCAEAGVFSALPGVVGTLMAAEAIKRILDIGNGLRGVMLIYDAIQSETRIIKLNKNNIAKFLNSFSSKKYRKETDLYV
;
A
#
# COMPACT_ATOMS: atom_id res chain seq x y z
N ASN A 1 29.66 10.13 19.51
CA ASN A 1 28.48 10.29 20.39
C ASN A 1 27.24 9.58 19.82
N LEU A 2 27.33 8.25 19.78
CA LEU A 2 26.25 7.35 19.35
C LEU A 2 25.55 6.77 20.60
N ARG A 3 24.86 7.61 21.37
CA ARG A 3 24.01 7.14 22.49
C ARG A 3 22.89 8.13 22.71
N ARG A 4 21.73 7.90 22.05
CA ARG A 4 20.36 8.21 22.53
C ARG A 4 19.31 7.95 21.44
N ILE A 5 19.15 6.67 21.05
CA ILE A 5 17.84 6.24 20.55
C ILE A 5 17.21 5.49 21.71
N ARG A 6 16.44 6.20 22.53
CA ARG A 6 15.60 5.59 23.55
C ARG A 6 14.51 4.78 22.85
N SER A 7 14.52 3.48 23.11
CA SER A 7 13.42 2.58 22.78
C SER A 7 12.11 3.15 23.33
N ILE A 8 11.21 3.54 22.45
CA ILE A 8 9.81 3.80 22.81
C ILE A 8 9.19 2.41 22.96
N SER A 9 9.16 1.90 24.18
CA SER A 9 8.42 0.69 24.54
C SER A 9 6.92 1.02 24.46
N THR A 10 6.30 0.78 23.33
CA THR A 10 4.85 0.61 23.26
C THR A 10 4.57 -0.80 23.76
N LYS A 11 3.77 -0.93 24.82
CA LYS A 11 3.24 -2.23 25.26
C LYS A 11 2.52 -2.87 24.08
N ASN A 12 3.18 -3.84 23.43
CA ASN A 12 2.57 -4.67 22.40
C ASN A 12 1.54 -5.57 23.06
N THR A 13 0.27 -5.25 22.97
CA THR A 13 -0.78 -6.24 22.98
C THR A 13 -0.62 -7.02 21.67
N LYS A 14 -0.11 -8.25 21.75
CA LYS A 14 -0.06 -9.19 20.63
C LYS A 14 -1.50 -9.61 20.32
N GLU A 15 -2.19 -8.84 19.53
CA GLU A 15 -3.43 -9.25 18.91
C GLU A 15 -3.07 -9.91 17.57
N ASN A 16 -3.06 -11.25 17.61
CA ASN A 16 -2.81 -12.06 16.42
C ASN A 16 -3.87 -11.79 15.36
N PHE A 17 -3.43 -11.49 14.16
CA PHE A 17 -4.27 -11.52 12.98
C PHE A 17 -4.70 -12.99 12.80
N PRO A 18 -6.01 -13.34 12.88
CA PRO A 18 -6.45 -14.73 12.91
C PRO A 18 -6.41 -15.35 11.52
N ILE A 19 -5.22 -15.75 11.07
CA ILE A 19 -5.03 -16.46 9.80
C ILE A 19 -5.04 -17.96 10.09
N ASN A 20 -6.00 -18.69 9.50
CA ASN A 20 -6.01 -20.15 9.57
C ASN A 20 -4.98 -20.73 8.61
N THR A 21 -3.97 -21.40 9.15
CA THR A 21 -2.87 -22.03 8.39
C THR A 21 -2.88 -23.54 8.41
N SER A 22 -3.90 -24.18 9.02
CA SER A 22 -3.92 -25.62 9.29
C SER A 22 -3.90 -26.49 8.03
N GLU A 23 -4.49 -26.02 6.93
CA GLU A 23 -4.62 -26.77 5.67
C GLU A 23 -3.56 -26.38 4.62
N VAL A 24 -2.67 -25.42 4.93
CA VAL A 24 -1.69 -24.93 3.96
C VAL A 24 -0.50 -25.86 3.86
N THR A 25 -0.30 -26.39 2.67
CA THR A 25 0.86 -27.21 2.28
C THR A 25 1.63 -26.54 1.16
N PHE A 26 2.88 -26.89 0.98
CA PHE A 26 3.74 -26.44 -0.10
C PHE A 26 4.19 -27.64 -0.94
N SER A 27 4.23 -27.48 -2.26
CA SER A 27 4.96 -28.38 -3.14
C SER A 27 6.48 -28.13 -3.01
N ASP A 28 7.29 -29.09 -3.49
CA ASP A 28 8.74 -28.93 -3.50
C ASP A 28 9.19 -27.70 -4.29
N ILE A 29 8.50 -27.39 -5.39
CA ILE A 29 8.75 -26.20 -6.22
C ILE A 29 8.47 -24.91 -5.42
N GLU A 30 7.42 -24.89 -4.62
CA GLU A 30 7.12 -23.75 -3.76
C GLU A 30 8.14 -23.61 -2.62
N LEU A 31 8.58 -24.72 -2.03
CA LEU A 31 9.60 -24.72 -0.99
C LEU A 31 10.94 -24.18 -1.52
N ASP A 32 11.34 -24.58 -2.72
CA ASP A 32 12.53 -24.02 -3.38
C ASP A 32 12.36 -22.52 -3.64
N ARG A 33 11.22 -22.11 -4.22
CA ARG A 33 10.90 -20.71 -4.51
C ARG A 33 10.98 -19.81 -3.28
N TYR A 34 10.43 -20.25 -2.15
CA TYR A 34 10.36 -19.46 -0.92
C TYR A 34 11.51 -19.77 0.05
N SER A 35 12.51 -20.54 -0.36
CA SER A 35 13.61 -21.00 0.50
C SER A 35 14.30 -19.85 1.23
N ARG A 36 14.49 -18.70 0.56
CA ARG A 36 15.12 -17.50 1.16
C ARG A 36 14.28 -16.85 2.25
N HIS A 37 12.96 -16.98 2.21
CA HIS A 37 12.06 -16.59 3.30
C HIS A 37 12.07 -17.62 4.44
N VAL A 38 12.01 -18.90 4.07
CA VAL A 38 11.89 -20.00 5.06
C VAL A 38 13.10 -20.10 5.98
N ILE A 39 14.30 -19.75 5.51
CA ILE A 39 15.52 -19.75 6.34
C ILE A 39 15.63 -18.51 7.26
N MET A 40 14.84 -17.46 7.04
CA MET A 40 14.85 -16.30 7.94
C MET A 40 14.15 -16.63 9.24
N ARG A 41 14.81 -16.32 10.37
CA ARG A 41 14.28 -16.60 11.71
C ARG A 41 12.90 -15.98 11.97
N GLU A 42 12.68 -14.77 11.46
CA GLU A 42 11.46 -13.97 11.65
C GLU A 42 10.31 -14.46 10.78
N ILE A 43 10.57 -15.17 9.68
CA ILE A 43 9.56 -15.70 8.77
C ILE A 43 9.36 -17.20 9.02
N GLY A 44 10.37 -18.01 8.71
CA GLY A 44 10.32 -19.46 8.82
C GLY A 44 9.24 -20.10 7.95
N GLY A 45 9.06 -21.40 8.08
CA GLY A 45 7.98 -22.10 7.41
C GLY A 45 6.58 -21.69 7.88
N SER A 46 6.42 -21.32 9.15
CA SER A 46 5.15 -20.86 9.73
C SER A 46 4.74 -19.50 9.18
N GLY A 47 5.68 -18.58 9.03
CA GLY A 47 5.44 -17.27 8.41
C GLY A 47 5.08 -17.42 6.94
N GLN A 48 5.79 -18.28 6.20
CA GLN A 48 5.43 -18.52 4.80
C GLN A 48 4.03 -19.13 4.63
N LYS A 49 3.59 -19.99 5.56
CA LYS A 49 2.20 -20.47 5.60
C LYS A 49 1.20 -19.33 5.81
N LYS A 50 1.50 -18.37 6.71
CA LYS A 50 0.65 -17.19 6.90
C LYS A 50 0.53 -16.36 5.62
N LEU A 51 1.64 -16.11 4.91
CA LEU A 51 1.63 -15.41 3.63
C LEU A 51 0.73 -16.12 2.61
N LYS A 52 0.89 -17.44 2.45
CA LYS A 52 0.08 -18.25 1.52
C LYS A 52 -1.40 -18.33 1.93
N SER A 53 -1.74 -18.20 3.21
CA SER A 53 -3.13 -18.20 3.69
C SER A 53 -3.82 -16.85 3.58
N THR A 54 -3.06 -15.77 3.32
CA THR A 54 -3.57 -14.39 3.33
C THR A 54 -4.16 -14.01 1.97
N SER A 55 -5.26 -13.26 2.02
CA SER A 55 -5.89 -12.61 0.88
C SER A 55 -5.73 -11.09 0.95
N ILE A 56 -5.30 -10.46 -0.14
CA ILE A 56 -5.07 -9.01 -0.22
C ILE A 56 -5.83 -8.43 -1.40
N LEU A 57 -6.58 -7.35 -1.18
CA LEU A 57 -7.15 -6.54 -2.26
C LEU A 57 -6.23 -5.34 -2.51
N VAL A 58 -5.79 -5.16 -3.75
CA VAL A 58 -5.06 -3.98 -4.20
C VAL A 58 -6.01 -3.11 -5.01
N VAL A 59 -6.25 -1.90 -4.51
CA VAL A 59 -7.06 -0.88 -5.17
C VAL A 59 -6.12 0.02 -5.96
N GLY A 60 -6.19 -0.08 -7.29
CA GLY A 60 -5.28 0.56 -8.24
C GLY A 60 -4.12 -0.32 -8.69
N ALA A 61 -4.01 -0.55 -10.00
CA ALA A 61 -2.89 -1.24 -10.65
C ALA A 61 -1.94 -0.25 -11.36
N GLY A 62 -1.86 0.96 -10.82
CA GLY A 62 -1.02 2.07 -11.32
C GLY A 62 0.41 2.05 -10.77
N GLY A 63 0.97 3.24 -10.55
CA GLY A 63 2.36 3.41 -10.10
C GLY A 63 2.67 2.75 -8.76
N LEU A 64 1.81 2.94 -7.74
CA LEU A 64 1.94 2.30 -6.43
C LEU A 64 1.58 0.82 -6.48
N GLY A 65 0.49 0.48 -7.16
CA GLY A 65 0.03 -0.90 -7.29
C GLY A 65 1.04 -1.81 -7.99
N SER A 66 1.78 -1.32 -8.97
CA SER A 66 2.77 -2.11 -9.72
C SER A 66 3.81 -2.80 -8.83
N PRO A 67 4.63 -2.10 -8.04
CA PRO A 67 5.60 -2.73 -7.17
C PRO A 67 4.95 -3.51 -6.02
N VAL A 68 3.80 -3.05 -5.51
CA VAL A 68 3.02 -3.80 -4.49
C VAL A 68 2.66 -5.18 -5.01
N LEU A 69 2.05 -5.26 -6.19
CA LEU A 69 1.62 -6.51 -6.80
C LEU A 69 2.79 -7.45 -7.09
N GLN A 70 3.91 -6.91 -7.60
CA GLN A 70 5.10 -7.70 -7.90
C GLN A 70 5.72 -8.29 -6.62
N TYR A 71 5.92 -7.50 -5.57
CA TYR A 71 6.56 -8.01 -4.35
C TYR A 71 5.66 -8.91 -3.52
N LEU A 72 4.35 -8.64 -3.45
CA LEU A 72 3.42 -9.53 -2.75
C LEU A 72 3.26 -10.88 -3.46
N SER A 73 3.19 -10.87 -4.79
CA SER A 73 3.16 -12.12 -5.55
C SER A 73 4.45 -12.91 -5.44
N ALA A 74 5.62 -12.25 -5.53
CA ALA A 74 6.92 -12.88 -5.32
C ALA A 74 7.05 -13.47 -3.91
N ALA A 75 6.52 -12.79 -2.87
CA ALA A 75 6.51 -13.27 -1.49
C ALA A 75 5.56 -14.45 -1.26
N GLY A 76 4.67 -14.76 -2.19
CA GLY A 76 3.75 -15.91 -2.10
C GLY A 76 2.49 -15.63 -1.29
N ILE A 77 1.91 -14.44 -1.43
CA ILE A 77 0.54 -14.18 -0.95
C ILE A 77 -0.43 -15.10 -1.68
N GLY A 78 -1.30 -15.80 -0.96
CA GLY A 78 -2.13 -16.86 -1.55
C GLY A 78 -3.19 -16.35 -2.52
N LYS A 79 -3.89 -15.25 -2.19
CA LYS A 79 -4.93 -14.64 -3.03
C LYS A 79 -4.70 -13.14 -3.15
N ILE A 80 -4.64 -12.63 -4.37
CA ILE A 80 -4.55 -11.19 -4.65
C ILE A 80 -5.75 -10.78 -5.52
N GLY A 81 -6.59 -9.89 -5.00
CA GLY A 81 -7.59 -9.16 -5.78
C GLY A 81 -6.98 -7.89 -6.34
N ILE A 82 -7.33 -7.52 -7.55
CA ILE A 82 -6.89 -6.29 -8.21
C ILE A 82 -8.12 -5.59 -8.76
N ILE A 83 -8.40 -4.38 -8.29
CA ILE A 83 -9.48 -3.56 -8.83
C ILE A 83 -8.95 -2.27 -9.44
N ASP A 84 -9.25 -2.06 -10.72
CA ASP A 84 -8.87 -0.90 -11.51
C ASP A 84 -9.76 -0.88 -12.78
N ASP A 85 -10.21 0.27 -13.22
CA ASP A 85 -11.07 0.42 -14.41
C ASP A 85 -10.34 0.97 -15.63
N ASP A 86 -9.04 1.29 -15.49
CA ASP A 86 -8.22 1.83 -16.56
C ASP A 86 -7.66 0.78 -17.51
N VAL A 87 -7.23 1.25 -18.66
CA VAL A 87 -6.38 0.51 -19.61
C VAL A 87 -4.93 0.97 -19.51
N VAL A 88 -4.00 0.13 -19.93
CA VAL A 88 -2.57 0.50 -20.01
C VAL A 88 -2.38 1.50 -21.14
N ASP A 89 -1.77 2.64 -20.81
CA ASP A 89 -1.37 3.68 -21.74
C ASP A 89 0.14 3.80 -21.81
N GLN A 90 0.67 4.24 -22.96
CA GLN A 90 2.12 4.41 -23.14
C GLN A 90 2.74 5.35 -22.10
N SER A 91 2.04 6.44 -21.75
CA SER A 91 2.48 7.40 -20.73
C SER A 91 2.57 6.79 -19.31
N ASN A 92 1.95 5.63 -19.09
CA ASN A 92 2.01 4.93 -17.82
C ASN A 92 3.33 4.17 -17.60
N LEU A 93 3.97 3.69 -18.69
CA LEU A 93 5.06 2.74 -18.65
C LEU A 93 6.33 3.29 -17.97
N GLN A 94 6.49 4.60 -17.90
CA GLN A 94 7.60 5.23 -17.21
C GLN A 94 7.61 5.00 -15.68
N ARG A 95 6.45 4.54 -15.07
CA ARG A 95 6.32 4.33 -13.63
C ARG A 95 5.47 3.13 -13.22
N GLN A 96 4.65 2.58 -14.10
CA GLN A 96 3.78 1.43 -13.83
C GLN A 96 4.44 0.14 -14.33
N ILE A 97 5.50 -0.27 -13.64
CA ILE A 97 6.48 -1.28 -14.07
C ILE A 97 5.95 -2.73 -14.19
N ILE A 98 4.73 -3.00 -13.77
CA ILE A 98 4.08 -4.30 -13.96
C ILE A 98 3.53 -4.46 -15.39
N HIS A 99 3.37 -3.33 -16.09
CA HIS A 99 2.91 -3.28 -17.48
C HIS A 99 4.10 -3.12 -18.45
N ASN A 100 3.87 -3.40 -19.72
CA ASN A 100 4.87 -3.26 -20.79
C ASN A 100 4.20 -2.89 -22.12
N ASP A 101 5.01 -2.61 -23.17
CA ASP A 101 4.51 -2.19 -24.47
C ASP A 101 3.47 -3.15 -25.08
N ASN A 102 3.64 -4.47 -24.87
CA ASN A 102 2.70 -5.48 -25.38
C ASN A 102 1.34 -5.43 -24.68
N SER A 103 1.21 -4.70 -23.58
CA SER A 103 -0.02 -4.56 -22.80
C SER A 103 -0.74 -3.23 -23.04
N ILE A 104 -0.24 -2.35 -23.91
CA ILE A 104 -0.92 -1.09 -24.25
C ILE A 104 -2.33 -1.40 -24.79
N GLY A 105 -3.33 -0.70 -24.26
CA GLY A 105 -4.75 -0.90 -24.59
C GLY A 105 -5.43 -2.07 -23.86
N VAL A 106 -4.67 -2.91 -23.13
CA VAL A 106 -5.24 -3.97 -22.29
C VAL A 106 -5.68 -3.39 -20.96
N PRO A 107 -6.84 -3.79 -20.38
CA PRO A 107 -7.20 -3.37 -19.02
C PRO A 107 -6.10 -3.70 -18.02
N LYS A 108 -5.74 -2.74 -17.15
CA LYS A 108 -4.61 -2.84 -16.21
C LYS A 108 -4.68 -4.10 -15.35
N VAL A 109 -5.88 -4.47 -14.89
CA VAL A 109 -6.08 -5.67 -14.04
C VAL A 109 -5.71 -6.97 -14.75
N PHE A 110 -5.97 -7.09 -16.06
CA PHE A 110 -5.61 -8.31 -16.83
C PHE A 110 -4.12 -8.30 -17.19
N SER A 111 -3.55 -7.15 -17.51
CA SER A 111 -2.10 -7.01 -17.70
C SER A 111 -1.34 -7.40 -16.43
N ALA A 112 -1.75 -6.89 -15.27
CA ALA A 112 -1.16 -7.23 -13.99
C ALA A 112 -1.35 -8.71 -13.62
N GLN A 113 -2.55 -9.30 -13.87
CA GLN A 113 -2.80 -10.73 -13.65
C GLN A 113 -1.84 -11.58 -14.46
N LYS A 114 -1.62 -11.24 -15.74
CA LYS A 114 -0.68 -11.95 -16.61
C LYS A 114 0.74 -11.89 -16.06
N ALA A 115 1.20 -10.70 -15.71
CA ALA A 115 2.55 -10.48 -15.15
C ALA A 115 2.77 -11.28 -13.85
N ILE A 116 1.79 -11.28 -12.95
CA ILE A 116 1.84 -12.06 -11.70
C ILE A 116 1.91 -13.56 -12.00
N LYS A 117 1.10 -14.06 -12.95
CA LYS A 117 1.08 -15.47 -13.31
C LYS A 117 2.39 -15.96 -13.90
N GLU A 118 3.06 -15.10 -14.68
CA GLU A 118 4.39 -15.38 -15.25
C GLU A 118 5.48 -15.36 -14.16
N GLN A 119 5.36 -14.48 -13.16
CA GLN A 119 6.29 -14.38 -12.04
C GLN A 119 6.09 -15.50 -11.02
N ASN A 120 4.85 -15.76 -10.60
CA ASN A 120 4.51 -16.74 -9.56
C ASN A 120 3.15 -17.42 -9.84
N PRO A 121 3.12 -18.59 -10.51
CA PRO A 121 1.89 -19.25 -10.88
C PRO A 121 1.08 -19.81 -9.69
N HIS A 122 1.67 -19.85 -8.49
CA HIS A 122 1.01 -20.36 -7.28
C HIS A 122 0.08 -19.32 -6.61
N VAL A 123 0.11 -18.06 -7.06
CA VAL A 123 -0.76 -17.00 -6.54
C VAL A 123 -2.09 -17.00 -7.27
N VAL A 124 -3.19 -17.03 -6.53
CA VAL A 124 -4.53 -16.86 -7.08
C VAL A 124 -4.83 -15.40 -7.30
N VAL A 125 -5.00 -14.99 -8.56
CA VAL A 125 -5.28 -13.59 -8.91
C VAL A 125 -6.73 -13.42 -9.36
N LYS A 126 -7.46 -12.50 -8.74
CA LYS A 126 -8.84 -12.11 -9.07
C LYS A 126 -8.86 -10.69 -9.64
N PRO A 127 -8.95 -10.51 -10.97
CA PRO A 127 -9.05 -9.20 -11.58
C PRO A 127 -10.51 -8.69 -11.57
N TYR A 128 -10.69 -7.43 -11.18
CA TYR A 128 -11.97 -6.72 -11.19
C TYR A 128 -11.81 -5.49 -12.09
N ASN A 129 -12.14 -5.64 -13.37
CA ASN A 129 -12.06 -4.54 -14.35
C ASN A 129 -13.28 -3.62 -14.20
N ARG A 130 -13.27 -2.83 -13.14
CA ARG A 130 -14.32 -1.85 -12.83
C ARG A 130 -13.86 -0.89 -11.74
N ARG A 131 -14.48 0.29 -11.69
CA ARG A 131 -14.24 1.27 -10.65
C ARG A 131 -14.83 0.81 -9.32
N LEU A 132 -14.07 0.99 -8.23
CA LEU A 132 -14.58 0.80 -6.88
C LEU A 132 -15.60 1.90 -6.58
N ASN A 133 -16.81 1.51 -6.20
CA ASN A 133 -17.89 2.41 -5.84
C ASN A 133 -18.65 1.89 -4.60
N LYS A 134 -19.59 2.67 -4.09
CA LYS A 134 -20.35 2.35 -2.87
C LYS A 134 -21.14 1.04 -2.97
N ASP A 135 -21.62 0.69 -4.16
CA ASP A 135 -22.49 -0.48 -4.36
C ASP A 135 -21.74 -1.81 -4.15
N ILE A 136 -20.44 -1.83 -4.50
CA ILE A 136 -19.64 -3.05 -4.46
C ILE A 136 -18.59 -3.06 -3.35
N ALA A 137 -18.25 -1.90 -2.79
CA ALA A 137 -17.12 -1.78 -1.87
C ALA A 137 -17.28 -2.68 -0.64
N ASN A 138 -18.47 -2.72 -0.03
CA ASN A 138 -18.69 -3.50 1.19
C ASN A 138 -18.53 -5.00 0.93
N GLU A 139 -19.14 -5.54 -0.12
CA GLU A 139 -19.02 -6.94 -0.50
C GLU A 139 -17.57 -7.28 -0.85
N LEU A 140 -16.96 -6.50 -1.75
CA LEU A 140 -15.62 -6.76 -2.25
C LEU A 140 -14.56 -6.69 -1.15
N LEU A 141 -14.55 -5.66 -0.31
CA LEU A 141 -13.57 -5.52 0.76
C LEU A 141 -13.73 -6.62 1.83
N SER A 142 -14.96 -7.11 2.05
CA SER A 142 -15.22 -8.18 3.03
C SER A 142 -14.50 -9.49 2.67
N GLU A 143 -14.28 -9.78 1.38
CA GLU A 143 -13.63 -11.00 0.88
C GLU A 143 -12.11 -11.06 1.15
N TYR A 144 -11.50 -9.97 1.60
CA TYR A 144 -10.05 -9.86 1.76
C TYR A 144 -9.65 -9.52 3.19
N ASP A 145 -8.48 -10.02 3.60
CA ASP A 145 -7.94 -9.81 4.93
C ASP A 145 -7.31 -8.42 5.08
N ILE A 146 -6.60 -7.96 4.05
CA ILE A 146 -5.89 -6.69 4.01
C ILE A 146 -6.26 -5.95 2.73
N ILE A 147 -6.43 -4.63 2.86
CA ILE A 147 -6.69 -3.73 1.73
C ILE A 147 -5.45 -2.86 1.52
N ILE A 148 -4.95 -2.80 0.29
CA ILE A 148 -3.90 -1.86 -0.10
C ILE A 148 -4.52 -0.83 -1.02
N GLU A 149 -4.54 0.41 -0.57
CA GLU A 149 -5.08 1.55 -1.27
C GLU A 149 -3.94 2.32 -1.94
N GLY A 150 -3.89 2.30 -3.26
CA GLY A 150 -2.89 2.94 -4.11
C GLY A 150 -3.51 3.74 -5.25
N SER A 151 -4.78 4.18 -5.09
CA SER A 151 -5.44 5.04 -6.06
C SER A 151 -4.88 6.47 -6.04
N ASP A 152 -5.16 7.21 -7.09
CA ASP A 152 -4.73 8.60 -7.27
C ASP A 152 -5.84 9.63 -6.99
N ASN A 153 -6.99 9.18 -6.45
CA ASN A 153 -8.13 10.05 -6.19
C ASN A 153 -8.64 9.95 -4.75
N PHE A 154 -9.11 11.07 -4.23
CA PHE A 154 -9.58 11.17 -2.85
C PHE A 154 -10.89 10.41 -2.61
N GLU A 155 -11.80 10.39 -3.58
CA GLU A 155 -13.09 9.69 -3.45
C GLU A 155 -12.89 8.22 -3.09
N THR A 156 -12.02 7.54 -3.80
CA THR A 156 -11.68 6.13 -3.52
C THR A 156 -11.04 5.96 -2.14
N ARG A 157 -10.16 6.86 -1.72
CA ARG A 157 -9.50 6.80 -0.40
C ARG A 157 -10.50 6.91 0.75
N TYR A 158 -11.43 7.88 0.68
CA TYR A 158 -12.46 8.04 1.69
C TYR A 158 -13.43 6.86 1.69
N LEU A 159 -13.83 6.36 0.52
CA LEU A 159 -14.68 5.18 0.40
C LEU A 159 -14.02 3.92 1.01
N VAL A 160 -12.76 3.67 0.68
CA VAL A 160 -12.00 2.54 1.26
C VAL A 160 -11.91 2.68 2.77
N ASN A 161 -11.61 3.90 3.28
CA ASN A 161 -11.54 4.16 4.72
C ASN A 161 -12.88 3.87 5.42
N GLU A 162 -13.98 4.41 4.91
CA GLU A 162 -15.33 4.24 5.48
C GLU A 162 -15.71 2.75 5.56
N VAL A 163 -15.58 2.04 4.44
CA VAL A 163 -15.97 0.63 4.37
C VAL A 163 -15.02 -0.26 5.17
N ALA A 164 -13.71 -0.03 5.10
CA ALA A 164 -12.74 -0.82 5.86
C ALA A 164 -12.91 -0.62 7.38
N GLN A 165 -13.30 0.58 7.82
CA GLN A 165 -13.60 0.86 9.21
C GLN A 165 -14.83 0.07 9.67
N SER A 166 -15.91 0.04 8.89
CA SER A 166 -17.13 -0.73 9.21
C SER A 166 -16.86 -2.24 9.29
N LEU A 167 -15.93 -2.73 8.48
CA LEU A 167 -15.51 -4.14 8.41
C LEU A 167 -14.33 -4.48 9.34
N SER A 168 -13.81 -3.52 10.09
CA SER A 168 -12.63 -3.68 10.96
C SER A 168 -11.40 -4.23 10.21
N LYS A 169 -11.21 -3.82 8.95
CA LYS A 169 -10.09 -4.26 8.10
C LYS A 169 -8.84 -3.42 8.31
N VAL A 170 -7.68 -4.00 7.97
CA VAL A 170 -6.42 -3.27 7.88
C VAL A 170 -6.30 -2.64 6.50
N VAL A 171 -5.97 -1.36 6.46
CA VAL A 171 -5.70 -0.61 5.22
C VAL A 171 -4.27 -0.08 5.22
N LEU A 172 -3.54 -0.37 4.16
CA LEU A 172 -2.28 0.30 3.86
C LEU A 172 -2.56 1.32 2.75
N SER A 173 -2.38 2.61 3.06
CA SER A 173 -2.63 3.69 2.11
C SER A 173 -1.33 4.35 1.70
N GLY A 174 -1.14 4.52 0.40
CA GLY A 174 -0.01 5.22 -0.19
C GLY A 174 -0.47 6.44 -0.99
N ALA A 175 0.32 7.51 -0.95
CA ALA A 175 0.10 8.70 -1.75
C ALA A 175 1.42 9.23 -2.30
N LEU A 176 1.35 9.88 -3.45
CA LEU A 176 2.48 10.47 -4.14
C LEU A 176 2.19 11.92 -4.49
N SER A 177 3.21 12.76 -4.43
CA SER A 177 3.32 14.01 -5.17
C SER A 177 4.45 13.89 -6.19
N GLN A 178 4.94 15.00 -6.71
CA GLN A 178 6.04 14.98 -7.69
C GLN A 178 7.30 14.24 -7.18
N TRP A 179 7.70 14.55 -5.94
CA TRP A 179 8.96 14.10 -5.32
C TRP A 179 8.79 13.49 -3.94
N GLU A 180 7.61 13.59 -3.33
CA GLU A 180 7.35 13.02 -2.01
C GLU A 180 6.35 11.88 -2.08
N GLY A 181 6.58 10.85 -1.28
CA GLY A 181 5.66 9.75 -1.09
C GLY A 181 5.27 9.58 0.37
N GLN A 182 4.04 9.17 0.62
CA GLN A 182 3.49 8.99 1.96
C GLN A 182 2.94 7.58 2.10
N ILE A 183 3.16 6.99 3.28
CA ILE A 183 2.64 5.66 3.61
C ILE A 183 2.04 5.70 5.01
N MET A 184 0.84 5.14 5.14
CA MET A 184 0.13 5.00 6.41
C MET A 184 -0.47 3.60 6.52
N VAL A 185 -0.55 3.09 7.76
CA VAL A 185 -1.25 1.84 8.07
C VAL A 185 -2.36 2.13 9.06
N PHE A 186 -3.59 1.92 8.63
CA PHE A 186 -4.81 2.05 9.43
C PHE A 186 -5.28 0.67 9.84
N ASP A 187 -5.19 0.37 11.12
CA ASP A 187 -5.65 -0.90 11.69
C ASP A 187 -6.97 -0.65 12.43
N HIS A 188 -8.07 -0.81 11.73
CA HIS A 188 -9.39 -0.48 12.25
C HIS A 188 -9.88 -1.42 13.36
N ALA A 189 -9.27 -2.59 13.51
CA ALA A 189 -9.52 -3.47 14.65
C ALA A 189 -8.94 -2.92 15.98
N LEU A 190 -7.94 -2.03 15.89
CA LEU A 190 -7.17 -1.54 17.04
C LEU A 190 -7.44 -0.07 17.31
N ASN A 191 -8.59 0.44 17.33
CA ASN A 191 -8.89 1.85 17.69
C ASN A 191 -7.78 2.89 17.28
N SER A 192 -7.06 2.62 16.17
CA SER A 192 -6.01 3.49 15.62
C SER A 192 -6.64 4.70 14.89
N PRO A 193 -5.88 5.78 14.61
CA PRO A 193 -6.34 6.82 13.70
C PRO A 193 -6.75 6.22 12.35
N CYS A 194 -7.77 6.79 11.70
CA CYS A 194 -8.21 6.43 10.37
C CYS A 194 -7.80 7.52 9.35
N TYR A 195 -8.10 7.32 8.07
CA TYR A 195 -7.75 8.29 7.03
C TYR A 195 -8.39 9.66 7.28
N GLU A 196 -9.67 9.71 7.65
CA GLU A 196 -10.37 10.96 8.00
C GLU A 196 -9.85 11.60 9.28
N CYS A 197 -9.28 10.83 10.22
CA CYS A 197 -8.62 11.39 11.38
C CYS A 197 -7.38 12.22 10.97
N VAL A 198 -6.73 11.82 9.87
CA VAL A 198 -5.54 12.50 9.32
C VAL A 198 -5.93 13.63 8.38
N PHE A 199 -6.92 13.39 7.54
CA PHE A 199 -7.43 14.30 6.52
C PHE A 199 -8.93 14.52 6.72
N PRO A 200 -9.35 15.37 7.67
CA PRO A 200 -10.76 15.55 8.03
C PRO A 200 -11.58 16.27 6.94
N GLU A 201 -10.91 17.03 6.10
CA GLU A 201 -11.56 17.77 5.01
C GLU A 201 -11.08 17.20 3.67
N LYS A 202 -12.03 16.81 2.83
CA LYS A 202 -11.74 16.41 1.45
C LYS A 202 -11.27 17.68 0.70
N PRO A 203 -10.06 17.68 0.11
CA PRO A 203 -9.64 18.79 -0.74
C PRO A 203 -10.66 19.04 -1.86
N ALA A 204 -10.86 20.29 -2.22
CA ALA A 204 -11.63 20.61 -3.42
C ALA A 204 -10.93 20.02 -4.65
N ASP A 205 -11.71 19.53 -5.62
CA ASP A 205 -11.18 18.74 -6.74
C ASP A 205 -10.16 19.52 -7.60
N ASP A 206 -10.19 20.85 -7.56
CA ASP A 206 -9.30 21.78 -8.27
C ASP A 206 -8.03 22.17 -7.47
N LEU A 207 -7.91 21.78 -6.20
CA LEU A 207 -6.76 22.16 -5.33
C LEU A 207 -5.66 21.09 -5.27
N ALA A 208 -5.87 19.92 -5.85
CA ALA A 208 -4.89 18.83 -5.81
C ALA A 208 -4.76 18.21 -7.21
N PRO A 209 -3.81 18.68 -8.03
CA PRO A 209 -3.57 18.13 -9.36
C PRO A 209 -3.25 16.65 -9.28
N THR A 210 -3.76 15.90 -10.23
CA THR A 210 -3.45 14.47 -10.36
C THR A 210 -1.98 14.25 -10.71
N CYS A 211 -1.47 13.05 -10.50
CA CYS A 211 -0.11 12.71 -10.94
C CYS A 211 0.09 12.89 -12.46
N ALA A 212 -0.99 12.84 -13.24
CA ALA A 212 -0.93 13.07 -14.67
C ALA A 212 -0.72 14.56 -15.02
N GLU A 213 -1.25 15.46 -14.20
CA GLU A 213 -1.15 16.92 -14.41
C GLU A 213 0.11 17.49 -13.79
N ALA A 214 0.48 17.04 -12.59
CA ALA A 214 1.64 17.56 -11.85
C ALA A 214 2.97 16.89 -12.24
N GLY A 215 2.91 15.71 -12.85
CA GLY A 215 4.08 14.83 -13.05
C GLY A 215 4.48 14.09 -11.77
N VAL A 216 5.28 13.06 -11.94
CA VAL A 216 5.84 12.28 -10.82
C VAL A 216 7.19 11.70 -11.21
N PHE A 217 8.17 11.78 -10.32
CA PHE A 217 9.48 11.16 -10.49
C PHE A 217 9.32 9.64 -10.63
N SER A 218 9.84 9.06 -11.72
CA SER A 218 9.53 7.69 -12.15
C SER A 218 9.85 6.60 -11.11
N ALA A 219 10.90 6.75 -10.34
CA ALA A 219 11.32 5.79 -9.32
C ALA A 219 10.52 5.92 -8.00
N LEU A 220 9.88 7.05 -7.76
CA LEU A 220 9.19 7.32 -6.49
C LEU A 220 8.07 6.30 -6.20
N PRO A 221 7.17 5.96 -7.15
CA PRO A 221 6.17 4.92 -6.92
C PRO A 221 6.79 3.56 -6.60
N GLY A 222 7.96 3.26 -7.20
CA GLY A 222 8.73 2.05 -6.90
C GLY A 222 9.16 1.98 -5.45
N VAL A 223 9.76 3.06 -4.92
CA VAL A 223 10.17 3.14 -3.51
C VAL A 223 8.98 3.00 -2.58
N VAL A 224 7.95 3.82 -2.78
CA VAL A 224 6.77 3.87 -1.90
C VAL A 224 5.98 2.56 -1.93
N GLY A 225 5.68 2.03 -3.12
CA GLY A 225 4.93 0.78 -3.24
C GLY A 225 5.70 -0.44 -2.71
N THR A 226 7.03 -0.46 -2.84
CA THR A 226 7.85 -1.51 -2.23
C THR A 226 7.80 -1.44 -0.70
N LEU A 227 7.84 -0.24 -0.12
CA LEU A 227 7.65 -0.06 1.32
C LEU A 227 6.25 -0.47 1.77
N MET A 228 5.20 -0.18 0.98
CA MET A 228 3.84 -0.66 1.25
C MET A 228 3.78 -2.20 1.26
N ALA A 229 4.41 -2.87 0.29
CA ALA A 229 4.48 -4.33 0.27
C ALA A 229 5.23 -4.90 1.48
N ALA A 230 6.33 -4.27 1.88
CA ALA A 230 7.08 -4.65 3.07
C ALA A 230 6.24 -4.51 4.35
N GLU A 231 5.49 -3.41 4.51
CA GLU A 231 4.59 -3.21 5.65
C GLU A 231 3.44 -4.23 5.67
N ALA A 232 2.89 -4.60 4.50
CA ALA A 232 1.87 -5.65 4.41
C ALA A 232 2.43 -7.00 4.88
N ILE A 233 3.61 -7.40 4.42
CA ILE A 233 4.29 -8.63 4.84
C ILE A 233 4.56 -8.59 6.36
N LYS A 234 5.10 -7.50 6.89
CA LYS A 234 5.34 -7.33 8.32
C LYS A 234 4.04 -7.45 9.13
N ARG A 235 2.95 -6.87 8.63
CA ARG A 235 1.65 -6.94 9.31
C ARG A 235 1.08 -8.36 9.34
N ILE A 236 1.22 -9.13 8.26
CA ILE A 236 0.79 -10.54 8.18
C ILE A 236 1.60 -11.40 9.17
N LEU A 237 2.89 -11.17 9.24
CA LEU A 237 3.81 -11.94 10.05
C LEU A 237 3.86 -11.49 11.52
N ASP A 238 3.26 -10.34 11.84
CA ASP A 238 3.32 -9.68 13.16
C ASP A 238 4.78 -9.45 13.61
N ILE A 239 5.61 -8.92 12.72
CA ILE A 239 7.03 -8.63 12.98
C ILE A 239 7.33 -7.13 12.94
N GLY A 240 8.23 -6.71 13.83
CA GLY A 240 8.66 -5.32 13.94
C GLY A 240 7.56 -4.37 14.45
N ASN A 241 7.84 -3.08 14.41
CA ASN A 241 6.91 -2.07 14.93
C ASN A 241 5.83 -1.67 13.92
N GLY A 242 6.07 -1.85 12.61
CA GLY A 242 5.16 -1.39 11.55
C GLY A 242 4.91 0.12 11.57
N LEU A 243 4.09 0.59 10.64
CA LEU A 243 3.70 2.00 10.51
C LEU A 243 2.33 2.31 11.16
N ARG A 244 1.88 1.52 12.12
CA ARG A 244 0.60 1.78 12.83
C ARG A 244 0.68 3.05 13.66
N GLY A 245 -0.27 3.96 13.45
CA GLY A 245 -0.33 5.24 14.17
C GLY A 245 0.79 6.21 13.83
N VAL A 246 1.44 6.02 12.69
CA VAL A 246 2.43 6.94 12.14
C VAL A 246 2.26 7.08 10.63
N MET A 247 2.69 8.21 10.09
CA MET A 247 2.87 8.44 8.65
C MET A 247 4.38 8.44 8.37
N LEU A 248 4.79 7.64 7.40
CA LEU A 248 6.11 7.74 6.81
C LEU A 248 6.03 8.66 5.59
N ILE A 249 6.93 9.64 5.51
CA ILE A 249 7.11 10.51 4.35
C ILE A 249 8.51 10.28 3.82
N TYR A 250 8.62 9.98 2.52
CA TYR A 250 9.88 9.87 1.80
C TYR A 250 10.01 11.04 0.83
N ASP A 251 11.09 11.81 0.96
CA ASP A 251 11.48 12.91 0.10
C ASP A 251 12.57 12.41 -0.86
N ALA A 252 12.24 12.29 -2.15
CA ALA A 252 13.17 11.76 -3.15
C ALA A 252 14.25 12.77 -3.57
N ILE A 253 14.04 14.08 -3.38
CA ILE A 253 15.06 15.09 -3.67
C ILE A 253 16.17 15.02 -2.63
N GLN A 254 15.80 14.96 -1.35
CA GLN A 254 16.78 14.94 -0.25
C GLN A 254 17.21 13.51 0.13
N SER A 255 16.55 12.47 -0.40
CA SER A 255 16.71 11.07 0.03
C SER A 255 16.49 10.88 1.52
N GLU A 256 15.55 11.63 2.08
CA GLU A 256 15.23 11.62 3.52
C GLU A 256 13.90 10.90 3.79
N THR A 257 13.85 10.28 4.97
CA THR A 257 12.62 9.67 5.49
C THR A 257 12.23 10.31 6.81
N ARG A 258 10.98 10.77 6.91
CA ARG A 258 10.41 11.37 8.12
C ARG A 258 9.27 10.52 8.64
N ILE A 259 9.19 10.34 9.96
CA ILE A 259 8.11 9.61 10.64
C ILE A 259 7.31 10.60 11.49
N ILE A 260 6.02 10.70 11.22
CA ILE A 260 5.09 11.59 11.91
C ILE A 260 4.10 10.76 12.71
N LYS A 261 3.97 11.02 14.02
CA LYS A 261 2.93 10.38 14.85
C LYS A 261 1.56 10.91 14.50
N LEU A 262 0.62 9.99 14.29
CA LEU A 262 -0.77 10.29 14.03
C LEU A 262 -1.57 10.24 15.34
N ASN A 263 -2.32 11.32 15.63
CA ASN A 263 -3.20 11.41 16.79
C ASN A 263 -4.63 11.65 16.33
N LYS A 264 -5.64 11.00 16.95
CA LYS A 264 -7.05 11.16 16.58
C LYS A 264 -7.56 12.60 16.60
N ASN A 265 -6.94 13.50 17.38
CA ASN A 265 -7.50 14.83 17.70
C ASN A 265 -6.63 16.05 17.31
N ASN A 266 -5.48 15.90 16.64
CA ASN A 266 -4.53 17.03 16.52
C ASN A 266 -3.92 17.28 15.13
N ILE A 267 -4.32 16.58 14.08
CA ILE A 267 -3.57 16.59 12.82
C ILE A 267 -3.93 17.78 11.93
N ALA A 268 -5.17 18.29 11.99
CA ALA A 268 -5.57 19.48 11.23
C ALA A 268 -4.70 20.72 11.54
N LYS A 269 -4.26 20.89 12.80
CA LYS A 269 -3.33 21.98 13.17
C LYS A 269 -1.92 21.78 12.61
N PHE A 270 -1.50 20.54 12.41
CA PHE A 270 -0.15 20.21 11.93
C PHE A 270 -0.04 20.39 10.41
N LEU A 271 -1.01 19.92 9.63
CA LEU A 271 -1.03 20.08 8.18
C LEU A 271 -1.11 21.54 7.76
N ASN A 272 -1.86 22.39 8.48
CA ASN A 272 -1.87 23.83 8.28
C ASN A 272 -0.52 24.52 8.57
N SER A 273 0.35 23.93 9.40
CA SER A 273 1.69 24.44 9.64
C SER A 273 2.67 24.13 8.50
N PHE A 274 2.44 23.09 7.72
CA PHE A 274 3.25 22.75 6.55
C PHE A 274 2.91 23.60 5.33
N SER A 275 1.62 23.86 5.08
CA SER A 275 1.21 24.66 3.91
C SER A 275 1.61 26.14 4.01
N SER A 276 1.93 26.64 5.21
CA SER A 276 2.10 28.09 5.42
C SER A 276 3.54 28.59 5.46
N LYS A 277 4.57 27.76 5.59
CA LYS A 277 5.93 28.27 5.89
C LYS A 277 7.08 27.90 4.97
N LYS A 278 7.02 26.85 4.17
CA LYS A 278 8.21 26.43 3.40
C LYS A 278 8.04 26.35 1.89
N TYR A 279 6.86 26.13 1.38
CA TYR A 279 6.62 25.97 -0.07
C TYR A 279 6.32 27.27 -0.84
N ARG A 280 6.04 28.38 -0.17
CA ARG A 280 5.82 29.69 -0.83
C ARG A 280 7.09 30.42 -1.28
N LYS A 281 8.29 29.91 -0.95
CA LYS A 281 9.55 30.59 -1.31
C LYS A 281 10.35 29.94 -2.45
N GLU A 282 9.95 28.74 -2.91
CA GLU A 282 10.72 28.02 -3.96
C GLU A 282 9.99 27.88 -5.29
N THR A 283 8.70 28.22 -5.37
CA THR A 283 7.97 28.21 -6.65
C THR A 283 8.23 29.41 -7.56
N ASP A 284 8.95 30.44 -7.09
CA ASP A 284 9.29 31.62 -7.88
C ASP A 284 10.64 31.51 -8.63
N LEU A 285 11.27 30.33 -8.65
CA LEU A 285 12.61 30.16 -9.25
C LEU A 285 12.64 29.34 -10.54
N TYR A 286 11.50 28.88 -11.05
CA TYR A 286 11.42 28.23 -12.37
C TYR A 286 10.18 28.71 -13.15
N VAL A 287 10.30 29.90 -13.75
CA VAL A 287 9.59 30.34 -14.93
C VAL A 287 10.61 30.48 -16.05
#